data_df0279847c60baac4994264efe4771e4
#
_entry.id   df0279847c60baac4994264efe4771e4
#
_cell.length_a   1.000
_cell.length_b   1.000
_cell.length_c   1.000
_cell.angle_alpha   90.00
_cell.angle_beta   90.00
_cell.angle_gamma   90.00
#
_symmetry.space_group_name_H-M   'P 1'
#
loop_
_entity.id
_entity.type
_entity.pdbx_description
1 polymer ?
#
loop_
_entity_poly.entity_id
_entity_poly.type
_entity_poly.pdbx_seq_one_letter_code
_entity_poly.pdbx_strand_id
1 'polypeptide(L)'
;MNFLKKIYYEKYTKKSYSISNVDLIINRMFSKINNGVYIDIGCNHPIKFNNTYLLYKRGWKGINLDLDEKSISEFNILRPKDHNLKALISTEENIEKEIFFYHDRSAINTVSKNLISHRKTKIEEIKIIREKTTTINRIIENSPFQDKKINLMSIDIEDHEYEALKNFNFDKYKVDCIVTECHDLDQEKLEIYNQSIEKVIDHKLYKLLLENNYKLINWVNSDLVFVRKQFSL
;
A
#
# COMPACT_ATOMS: atom_id res chain seq x y z
N MET A 1 -28.11 -24.95 -10.77
CA MET A 1 -28.63 -23.58 -10.60
C MET A 1 -28.80 -22.96 -11.98
N ASN A 2 -30.00 -22.42 -12.32
CA ASN A 2 -30.27 -21.88 -13.66
C ASN A 2 -29.37 -20.67 -13.93
N PHE A 3 -28.83 -20.54 -15.15
CA PHE A 3 -27.94 -19.46 -15.58
C PHE A 3 -28.47 -18.05 -15.26
N LEU A 4 -29.78 -17.82 -15.46
CA LEU A 4 -30.45 -16.56 -15.12
C LEU A 4 -30.46 -16.26 -13.61
N LYS A 5 -30.62 -17.31 -12.76
CA LYS A 5 -30.49 -17.16 -11.31
C LYS A 5 -29.07 -16.81 -10.90
N LYS A 6 -28.05 -17.38 -11.55
CA LYS A 6 -26.65 -17.07 -11.30
C LYS A 6 -26.36 -15.59 -11.56
N ILE A 7 -26.79 -15.07 -12.72
CA ILE A 7 -26.65 -13.63 -13.07
C ILE A 7 -27.39 -12.74 -12.08
N TYR A 8 -28.59 -13.12 -11.64
CA TYR A 8 -29.34 -12.38 -10.64
C TYR A 8 -28.60 -12.31 -9.31
N TYR A 9 -28.04 -13.39 -8.81
CA TYR A 9 -27.28 -13.40 -7.55
C TYR A 9 -25.93 -12.68 -7.67
N GLU A 10 -25.24 -12.78 -8.81
CA GLU A 10 -23.99 -12.06 -9.04
C GLU A 10 -24.16 -10.53 -8.96
N LYS A 11 -25.34 -10.01 -9.24
CA LYS A 11 -25.68 -8.58 -9.07
C LYS A 11 -25.55 -8.10 -7.62
N TYR A 12 -25.78 -8.99 -6.66
CA TYR A 12 -25.72 -8.67 -5.23
C TYR A 12 -24.38 -9.03 -4.58
N THR A 13 -23.48 -9.67 -5.32
CA THR A 13 -22.14 -10.00 -4.83
C THR A 13 -21.14 -8.91 -5.24
N LYS A 14 -20.17 -8.65 -4.38
CA LYS A 14 -19.04 -7.78 -4.68
C LYS A 14 -17.76 -8.60 -4.60
N LYS A 15 -16.94 -8.49 -5.63
CA LYS A 15 -15.64 -9.16 -5.67
C LYS A 15 -14.58 -8.22 -5.13
N SER A 16 -13.84 -8.66 -4.13
CA SER A 16 -12.63 -8.03 -3.63
C SER A 16 -11.38 -8.63 -4.28
N TYR A 17 -10.35 -7.83 -4.38
CA TYR A 17 -9.01 -8.21 -4.84
C TYR A 17 -7.94 -8.01 -3.75
N SER A 18 -8.26 -7.30 -2.68
CA SER A 18 -7.44 -7.12 -1.49
C SER A 18 -7.55 -8.32 -0.55
N ILE A 19 -6.54 -8.56 0.27
CA ILE A 19 -6.57 -9.61 1.31
C ILE A 19 -7.63 -9.30 2.35
N SER A 20 -7.64 -8.06 2.84
CA SER A 20 -8.49 -7.57 3.94
C SER A 20 -9.84 -7.05 3.47
N ASN A 21 -10.16 -7.09 2.16
CA ASN A 21 -11.32 -6.46 1.52
C ASN A 21 -11.35 -4.92 1.64
N VAL A 22 -10.25 -4.30 1.94
CA VAL A 22 -10.14 -2.83 2.07
C VAL A 22 -10.43 -2.11 0.74
N ASP A 23 -10.18 -2.76 -0.40
CA ASP A 23 -10.51 -2.25 -1.73
C ASP A 23 -12.02 -1.98 -1.92
N LEU A 24 -12.92 -2.73 -1.27
CA LEU A 24 -14.36 -2.47 -1.29
C LEU A 24 -14.72 -1.21 -0.49
N ILE A 25 -14.04 -0.97 0.63
CA ILE A 25 -14.21 0.24 1.45
C ILE A 25 -13.77 1.46 0.64
N ILE A 26 -12.56 1.40 0.07
CA ILE A 26 -11.98 2.45 -0.79
C ILE A 26 -12.90 2.72 -1.98
N ASN A 27 -13.34 1.68 -2.68
CA ASN A 27 -14.21 1.80 -3.84
C ASN A 27 -15.56 2.46 -3.51
N ARG A 28 -16.13 2.17 -2.35
CA ARG A 28 -17.35 2.82 -1.86
C ARG A 28 -17.09 4.28 -1.53
N MET A 29 -16.01 4.58 -0.84
CA MET A 29 -15.60 5.92 -0.44
C MET A 29 -15.41 6.83 -1.67
N PHE A 30 -14.79 6.33 -2.73
CA PHE A 30 -14.57 7.08 -3.96
C PHE A 30 -15.62 6.81 -5.05
N SER A 31 -16.84 6.40 -4.68
CA SER A 31 -17.87 6.01 -5.66
C SER A 31 -18.25 7.13 -6.64
N LYS A 32 -18.15 8.39 -6.22
CA LYS A 32 -18.48 9.56 -7.06
C LYS A 32 -17.30 10.07 -7.90
N ILE A 33 -16.07 9.56 -7.69
CA ILE A 33 -14.89 9.98 -8.43
C ILE A 33 -14.61 8.96 -9.55
N ASN A 34 -14.70 9.42 -10.81
CA ASN A 34 -14.53 8.54 -11.97
C ASN A 34 -13.08 8.42 -12.46
N ASN A 35 -12.27 9.49 -12.34
CA ASN A 35 -10.91 9.58 -12.89
C ASN A 35 -9.92 10.03 -11.80
N GLY A 36 -9.84 9.26 -10.73
CA GLY A 36 -8.90 9.54 -9.65
C GLY A 36 -7.49 9.06 -9.96
N VAL A 37 -6.54 9.49 -9.13
CA VAL A 37 -5.14 9.06 -9.16
C VAL A 37 -4.80 8.37 -7.85
N TYR A 38 -4.10 7.24 -7.93
CA TYR A 38 -3.56 6.53 -6.77
C TYR A 38 -2.04 6.39 -6.84
N ILE A 39 -1.46 6.13 -5.68
CA ILE A 39 -0.10 5.61 -5.53
C ILE A 39 -0.20 4.30 -4.75
N ASP A 40 0.42 3.24 -5.26
CA ASP A 40 0.48 1.91 -4.67
C ASP A 40 1.94 1.54 -4.41
N ILE A 41 2.35 1.53 -3.16
CA ILE A 41 3.74 1.34 -2.70
C ILE A 41 3.84 -0.02 -2.03
N GLY A 42 4.68 -0.91 -2.56
CA GLY A 42 4.66 -2.33 -2.25
C GLY A 42 3.54 -3.04 -3.01
N CYS A 43 3.36 -2.68 -4.29
CA CYS A 43 2.20 -3.10 -5.06
C CYS A 43 2.15 -4.60 -5.38
N ASN A 44 3.21 -5.34 -5.24
CA ASN A 44 3.42 -6.77 -5.36
C ASN A 44 2.84 -7.39 -6.65
N HIS A 45 1.52 -7.51 -6.76
CA HIS A 45 0.85 -8.17 -7.88
C HIS A 45 -0.26 -7.28 -8.46
N PRO A 46 -0.38 -7.15 -9.80
CA PRO A 46 -1.30 -6.19 -10.43
C PRO A 46 -2.79 -6.47 -10.21
N ILE A 47 -3.17 -7.66 -9.76
CA ILE A 47 -4.57 -8.08 -9.60
C ILE A 47 -4.83 -8.68 -8.21
N LYS A 48 -3.99 -9.65 -7.79
CA LYS A 48 -4.21 -10.46 -6.59
C LYS A 48 -3.62 -9.74 -5.38
N PHE A 49 -4.35 -9.74 -4.26
CA PHE A 49 -3.92 -9.09 -3.02
C PHE A 49 -3.56 -7.62 -3.21
N ASN A 50 -4.36 -6.91 -4.02
CA ASN A 50 -4.05 -5.56 -4.43
C ASN A 50 -5.19 -4.59 -4.10
N ASN A 51 -4.85 -3.52 -3.38
CA ASN A 51 -5.79 -2.53 -2.85
C ASN A 51 -6.30 -1.55 -3.92
N THR A 52 -5.57 -1.39 -5.03
CA THR A 52 -5.86 -0.38 -6.07
C THR A 52 -6.49 -0.95 -7.32
N TYR A 53 -6.47 -2.29 -7.53
CA TYR A 53 -6.95 -2.89 -8.77
C TYR A 53 -8.42 -2.61 -9.06
N LEU A 54 -9.28 -2.57 -8.04
CA LEU A 54 -10.70 -2.27 -8.23
C LEU A 54 -10.92 -0.85 -8.76
N LEU A 55 -10.10 0.12 -8.35
CA LEU A 55 -10.10 1.48 -8.90
C LEU A 55 -9.54 1.53 -10.33
N TYR A 56 -8.45 0.79 -10.60
CA TYR A 56 -7.92 0.65 -11.95
C TYR A 56 -8.97 0.13 -12.93
N LYS A 57 -9.75 -0.88 -12.55
CA LYS A 57 -10.90 -1.37 -13.36
C LYS A 57 -11.96 -0.32 -13.63
N ARG A 58 -12.09 0.68 -12.77
CA ARG A 58 -12.99 1.83 -12.95
C ARG A 58 -12.39 2.93 -13.83
N GLY A 59 -11.19 2.76 -14.34
CA GLY A 59 -10.52 3.72 -15.20
C GLY A 59 -9.57 4.70 -14.48
N TRP A 60 -9.37 4.54 -13.18
CA TRP A 60 -8.33 5.28 -12.47
C TRP A 60 -6.95 4.91 -13.00
N LYS A 61 -6.00 5.77 -12.77
CA LYS A 61 -4.59 5.55 -13.11
C LYS A 61 -3.73 5.90 -11.91
N GLY A 62 -2.50 5.42 -11.91
CA GLY A 62 -1.63 5.73 -10.79
C GLY A 62 -0.18 5.38 -10.99
N ILE A 63 0.53 5.42 -9.88
CA ILE A 63 1.92 5.03 -9.77
C ILE A 63 1.96 3.73 -8.96
N ASN A 64 2.59 2.70 -9.49
CA ASN A 64 2.80 1.44 -8.78
C ASN A 64 4.30 1.28 -8.54
N LEU A 65 4.66 1.01 -7.30
CA LEU A 65 6.06 0.90 -6.85
C LEU A 65 6.28 -0.43 -6.15
N ASP A 66 7.32 -1.12 -6.54
CA ASP A 66 7.80 -2.32 -5.86
C ASP A 66 9.32 -2.40 -5.93
N LEU A 67 9.94 -3.09 -4.99
CA LEU A 67 11.38 -3.37 -5.03
C LEU A 67 11.74 -4.55 -5.96
N ASP A 68 10.74 -5.34 -6.36
CA ASP A 68 10.90 -6.51 -7.22
C ASP A 68 10.63 -6.18 -8.69
N GLU A 69 11.66 -6.34 -9.53
CA GLU A 69 11.60 -6.11 -10.98
C GLU A 69 10.57 -7.01 -11.68
N LYS A 70 10.36 -8.24 -11.20
CA LYS A 70 9.40 -9.16 -11.82
C LYS A 70 7.96 -8.76 -11.52
N SER A 71 7.70 -8.25 -10.32
CA SER A 71 6.41 -7.63 -9.98
C SER A 71 6.11 -6.48 -10.94
N ILE A 72 7.04 -5.55 -11.10
CA ILE A 72 6.88 -4.39 -12.00
C ILE A 72 6.69 -4.82 -13.47
N SER A 73 7.39 -5.84 -13.92
CA SER A 73 7.20 -6.37 -15.29
C SER A 73 5.77 -6.87 -15.53
N GLU A 74 5.14 -7.51 -14.55
CA GLU A 74 3.73 -7.91 -14.63
C GLU A 74 2.77 -6.71 -14.65
N PHE A 75 3.06 -5.66 -13.84
CA PHE A 75 2.30 -4.41 -13.90
C PHE A 75 2.37 -3.76 -15.28
N ASN A 76 3.53 -3.74 -15.92
CA ASN A 76 3.69 -3.19 -17.27
C ASN A 76 2.82 -3.91 -18.31
N ILE A 77 2.58 -5.21 -18.14
CA ILE A 77 1.71 -6.00 -19.02
C ILE A 77 0.24 -5.78 -18.70
N LEU A 78 -0.15 -5.84 -17.40
CA LEU A 78 -1.55 -5.90 -16.98
C LEU A 78 -2.13 -4.53 -16.64
N ARG A 79 -1.27 -3.55 -16.32
CA ARG A 79 -1.65 -2.15 -16.05
C ARG A 79 -0.81 -1.16 -16.87
N PRO A 80 -0.81 -1.25 -18.20
CA PRO A 80 0.07 -0.43 -19.06
C PRO A 80 -0.28 1.07 -19.06
N LYS A 81 -1.40 1.46 -18.43
CA LYS A 81 -1.82 2.87 -18.33
C LYS A 81 -1.29 3.54 -17.06
N ASP A 82 -0.70 2.76 -16.17
CA ASP A 82 -0.08 3.23 -14.94
C ASP A 82 1.41 3.51 -15.15
N HIS A 83 1.99 4.24 -14.23
CA HIS A 83 3.42 4.48 -14.14
C HIS A 83 4.03 3.47 -13.16
N ASN A 84 4.62 2.41 -13.70
CA ASN A 84 5.10 1.28 -12.92
C ASN A 84 6.62 1.36 -12.79
N LEU A 85 7.15 1.39 -11.57
CA LEU A 85 8.57 1.60 -11.31
C LEU A 85 9.09 0.64 -10.25
N LYS A 86 10.27 0.07 -10.51
CA LYS A 86 11.07 -0.52 -9.45
C LYS A 86 11.66 0.59 -8.60
N ALA A 87 11.38 0.58 -7.29
CA ALA A 87 11.89 1.57 -6.36
C ALA A 87 11.92 1.06 -4.93
N LEU A 88 12.97 1.37 -4.20
CA LEU A 88 13.05 1.22 -2.75
C LEU A 88 12.75 2.58 -2.11
N ILE A 89 11.56 2.69 -1.51
CA ILE A 89 11.10 3.93 -0.88
C ILE A 89 11.64 4.04 0.55
N SER A 90 12.15 5.23 0.90
CA SER A 90 12.61 5.54 2.25
C SER A 90 12.57 7.05 2.52
N THR A 91 13.13 7.46 3.67
CA THR A 91 13.17 8.84 4.13
C THR A 91 14.02 9.75 3.26
N GLU A 92 15.12 9.24 2.69
CA GLU A 92 16.14 10.00 1.96
C GLU A 92 16.49 9.32 0.64
N GLU A 93 17.05 10.09 -0.30
CA GLU A 93 17.46 9.61 -1.62
C GLU A 93 18.91 9.10 -1.62
N ASN A 94 19.19 8.15 -2.49
CA ASN A 94 20.53 7.64 -2.77
C ASN A 94 21.28 7.01 -1.59
N ILE A 95 20.55 6.59 -0.56
CA ILE A 95 21.12 5.81 0.56
C ILE A 95 21.06 4.33 0.19
N GLU A 96 22.18 3.65 0.23
CA GLU A 96 22.23 2.20 0.01
C GLU A 96 21.64 1.47 1.21
N LYS A 97 20.66 0.60 0.99
CA LYS A 97 20.07 -0.27 2.03
C LYS A 97 20.12 -1.73 1.61
N GLU A 98 20.21 -2.59 2.61
CA GLU A 98 20.08 -4.04 2.47
C GLU A 98 18.59 -4.40 2.44
N ILE A 99 18.23 -5.24 1.46
CA ILE A 99 16.91 -5.83 1.31
C ILE A 99 17.05 -7.31 1.62
N PHE A 100 16.22 -7.81 2.52
CA PHE A 100 16.05 -9.22 2.80
C PHE A 100 15.08 -9.79 1.77
N PHE A 101 15.64 -10.45 0.75
CA PHE A 101 14.93 -10.89 -0.44
C PHE A 101 14.71 -12.41 -0.38
N TYR A 102 13.49 -12.81 -0.09
CA TYR A 102 13.11 -14.21 0.02
C TYR A 102 13.10 -14.90 -1.36
N HIS A 103 12.34 -14.35 -2.28
CA HIS A 103 12.27 -14.77 -3.68
C HIS A 103 11.55 -13.72 -4.53
N ASP A 104 11.61 -13.91 -5.85
CA ASP A 104 10.87 -13.07 -6.80
C ASP A 104 9.36 -13.08 -6.49
N ARG A 105 8.73 -11.92 -6.56
CA ARG A 105 7.29 -11.71 -6.28
C ARG A 105 6.86 -12.13 -4.87
N SER A 106 7.79 -12.14 -3.95
CA SER A 106 7.47 -12.39 -2.54
C SER A 106 6.85 -11.15 -1.91
N ALA A 107 5.66 -11.28 -1.36
CA ALA A 107 5.01 -10.20 -0.63
C ALA A 107 5.72 -9.84 0.69
N ILE A 108 6.63 -10.68 1.16
CA ILE A 108 7.31 -10.51 2.44
C ILE A 108 8.77 -10.04 2.32
N ASN A 109 9.20 -9.58 1.13
CA ASN A 109 10.51 -8.94 0.96
C ASN A 109 10.53 -7.63 1.75
N THR A 110 11.59 -7.40 2.55
CA THR A 110 11.63 -6.27 3.50
C THR A 110 13.04 -5.72 3.68
N VAL A 111 13.13 -4.49 4.19
CA VAL A 111 14.37 -3.89 4.72
C VAL A 111 14.42 -3.93 6.25
N SER A 112 13.35 -4.38 6.91
CA SER A 112 13.26 -4.41 8.38
C SER A 112 13.95 -5.64 8.97
N LYS A 113 15.05 -5.41 9.69
CA LYS A 113 15.70 -6.46 10.50
C LYS A 113 14.81 -6.93 11.64
N ASN A 114 13.97 -6.04 12.18
CA ASN A 114 13.04 -6.38 13.25
C ASN A 114 12.03 -7.41 12.78
N LEU A 115 11.47 -7.20 11.58
CA LEU A 115 10.49 -8.12 10.99
C LEU A 115 11.10 -9.49 10.68
N ILE A 116 12.36 -9.54 10.21
CA ILE A 116 13.10 -10.79 10.02
C ILE A 116 13.25 -11.55 11.33
N SER A 117 13.65 -10.85 12.39
CA SER A 117 13.79 -11.43 13.73
C SER A 117 12.44 -11.93 14.27
N HIS A 118 11.39 -11.15 14.09
CA HIS A 118 10.03 -11.52 14.49
C HIS A 118 9.54 -12.80 13.77
N ARG A 119 9.80 -12.90 12.48
CA ARG A 119 9.43 -14.08 11.65
C ARG A 119 10.29 -15.31 11.97
N LYS A 120 11.28 -15.19 12.85
CA LYS A 120 12.24 -16.28 13.21
C LYS A 120 12.92 -16.89 11.97
N THR A 121 13.04 -16.11 10.89
CA THR A 121 13.66 -16.58 9.63
C THR A 121 15.17 -16.54 9.77
N LYS A 122 15.85 -17.61 9.39
CA LYS A 122 17.31 -17.66 9.39
C LYS A 122 17.84 -16.81 8.24
N ILE A 123 18.73 -15.86 8.56
CA ILE A 123 19.29 -14.93 7.56
C ILE A 123 20.04 -15.67 6.46
N GLU A 124 20.63 -16.81 6.77
CA GLU A 124 21.36 -17.68 5.80
C GLU A 124 20.43 -18.26 4.71
N GLU A 125 19.11 -18.28 4.95
CA GLU A 125 18.10 -18.77 4.02
C GLU A 125 17.56 -17.65 3.12
N ILE A 126 18.01 -16.38 3.32
CA ILE A 126 17.51 -15.20 2.62
C ILE A 126 18.62 -14.58 1.79
N LYS A 127 18.33 -14.23 0.55
CA LYS A 127 19.26 -13.44 -0.27
C LYS A 127 19.27 -11.99 0.21
N ILE A 128 20.44 -11.44 0.50
CA ILE A 128 20.61 -10.01 0.76
C ILE A 128 21.00 -9.33 -0.54
N ILE A 129 20.21 -8.37 -0.98
CA ILE A 129 20.51 -7.50 -2.11
C ILE A 129 20.62 -6.05 -1.62
N ARG A 130 21.31 -5.19 -2.37
CA ARG A 130 21.50 -3.78 -2.02
C ARG A 130 20.91 -2.91 -3.11
N GLU A 131 20.13 -1.93 -2.70
CA GLU A 131 19.52 -0.94 -3.60
C GLU A 131 19.61 0.45 -3.00
N LYS A 132 19.64 1.45 -3.89
CA LYS A 132 19.57 2.85 -3.48
C LYS A 132 18.14 3.28 -3.25
N THR A 133 17.94 4.01 -2.17
CA THR A 133 16.63 4.56 -1.84
C THR A 133 16.25 5.75 -2.69
N THR A 134 14.93 5.97 -2.79
CA THR A 134 14.32 7.22 -3.26
C THR A 134 13.16 7.60 -2.33
N THR A 135 12.57 8.78 -2.53
CA THR A 135 11.45 9.27 -1.72
C THR A 135 10.15 9.27 -2.51
N ILE A 136 9.02 9.20 -1.81
CA ILE A 136 7.69 9.32 -2.42
C ILE A 136 7.57 10.68 -3.14
N ASN A 137 8.10 11.76 -2.54
CA ASN A 137 8.09 13.09 -3.15
C ASN A 137 8.77 13.09 -4.51
N ARG A 138 9.97 12.50 -4.58
CA ARG A 138 10.76 12.42 -5.82
C ARG A 138 10.07 11.61 -6.92
N ILE A 139 9.46 10.50 -6.53
CA ILE A 139 8.68 9.67 -7.45
C ILE A 139 7.52 10.47 -8.06
N ILE A 140 6.75 11.18 -7.24
CA ILE A 140 5.62 11.98 -7.73
C ILE A 140 6.12 13.08 -8.67
N GLU A 141 7.17 13.80 -8.30
CA GLU A 141 7.75 14.92 -9.09
C GLU A 141 8.25 14.48 -10.47
N ASN A 142 8.73 13.25 -10.59
CA ASN A 142 9.21 12.69 -11.85
C ASN A 142 8.15 11.87 -12.60
N SER A 143 6.92 11.85 -12.15
CA SER A 143 5.84 11.04 -12.73
C SER A 143 4.95 11.86 -13.68
N PRO A 144 4.19 11.21 -14.56
CA PRO A 144 3.14 11.86 -15.36
C PRO A 144 2.00 12.46 -14.51
N PHE A 145 2.03 12.24 -13.20
CA PHE A 145 1.01 12.68 -12.24
C PHE A 145 1.48 13.82 -11.33
N GLN A 146 2.64 14.46 -11.59
CA GLN A 146 3.24 15.51 -10.76
C GLN A 146 2.28 16.65 -10.43
N ASP A 147 1.43 17.05 -11.40
CA ASP A 147 0.47 18.14 -11.28
C ASP A 147 -0.98 17.65 -11.02
N LYS A 148 -1.13 16.37 -10.71
CA LYS A 148 -2.44 15.77 -10.44
C LYS A 148 -2.70 15.65 -8.95
N LYS A 149 -3.96 15.81 -8.58
CA LYS A 149 -4.39 15.45 -7.24
C LYS A 149 -4.30 13.94 -7.05
N ILE A 150 -3.63 13.52 -5.99
CA ILE A 150 -3.57 12.13 -5.58
C ILE A 150 -4.73 11.89 -4.60
N ASN A 151 -5.63 10.98 -4.94
CA ASN A 151 -6.78 10.66 -4.12
C ASN A 151 -6.51 9.55 -3.12
N LEU A 152 -5.75 8.54 -3.53
CA LEU A 152 -5.42 7.39 -2.70
C LEU A 152 -3.91 7.15 -2.68
N MET A 153 -3.38 6.84 -1.51
CA MET A 153 -2.08 6.21 -1.31
C MET A 153 -2.30 4.89 -0.57
N SER A 154 -1.90 3.77 -1.16
CA SER A 154 -1.78 2.47 -0.50
C SER A 154 -0.30 2.23 -0.27
N ILE A 155 0.06 1.85 0.96
CA ILE A 155 1.45 1.60 1.33
C ILE A 155 1.54 0.37 2.23
N ASP A 156 2.22 -0.65 1.72
CA ASP A 156 2.44 -1.95 2.34
C ASP A 156 3.86 -2.43 1.96
N ILE A 157 4.83 -2.10 2.79
CA ILE A 157 6.26 -2.34 2.55
C ILE A 157 6.95 -2.99 3.74
N GLU A 158 6.16 -3.77 4.47
CA GLU A 158 6.68 -4.73 5.42
C GLU A 158 7.55 -4.09 6.52
N ASP A 159 6.89 -3.29 7.38
CA ASP A 159 7.46 -2.58 8.54
C ASP A 159 8.40 -1.40 8.17
N HIS A 160 8.23 -0.81 6.97
CA HIS A 160 9.01 0.36 6.56
C HIS A 160 8.16 1.61 6.24
N GLU A 161 6.85 1.54 6.49
CA GLU A 161 5.83 2.57 6.16
C GLU A 161 6.13 3.90 6.82
N TYR A 162 6.50 3.88 8.12
CA TYR A 162 6.85 5.10 8.84
C TYR A 162 8.06 5.81 8.22
N GLU A 163 9.12 5.07 7.88
CA GLU A 163 10.31 5.64 7.28
C GLU A 163 10.03 6.21 5.88
N ALA A 164 9.13 5.60 5.12
CA ALA A 164 8.70 6.10 3.81
C ALA A 164 7.88 7.39 3.91
N LEU A 165 7.03 7.52 4.94
CA LEU A 165 6.11 8.65 5.11
C LEU A 165 6.69 9.78 5.95
N LYS A 166 7.73 9.56 6.75
CA LYS A 166 8.28 10.53 7.69
C LYS A 166 8.63 11.88 7.08
N ASN A 167 9.18 11.89 5.86
CA ASN A 167 9.54 13.10 5.11
C ASN A 167 8.62 13.34 3.90
N PHE A 168 7.45 12.70 3.86
CA PHE A 168 6.46 12.95 2.81
C PHE A 168 5.87 14.35 2.99
N ASN A 169 5.72 15.09 1.89
CA ASN A 169 5.17 16.46 1.92
C ASN A 169 3.63 16.43 1.91
N PHE A 170 3.05 16.19 3.08
CA PHE A 170 1.60 16.13 3.27
C PHE A 170 0.87 17.42 2.89
N ASP A 171 1.52 18.58 3.07
CA ASP A 171 0.93 19.89 2.76
C ASP A 171 0.88 20.18 1.26
N LYS A 172 1.88 19.70 0.51
CA LYS A 172 1.92 19.83 -0.95
C LYS A 172 0.91 18.90 -1.61
N TYR A 173 0.96 17.60 -1.29
CA TYR A 173 0.21 16.58 -2.03
C TYR A 173 -1.20 16.37 -1.53
N LYS A 174 -1.47 16.61 -0.26
CA LYS A 174 -2.82 16.58 0.33
C LYS A 174 -3.65 15.37 -0.08
N VAL A 175 -3.07 14.18 0.01
CA VAL A 175 -3.72 12.91 -0.35
C VAL A 175 -5.04 12.76 0.39
N ASP A 176 -6.13 12.36 -0.29
CA ASP A 176 -7.45 12.26 0.35
C ASP A 176 -7.56 11.09 1.32
N CYS A 177 -7.02 9.94 0.93
CA CYS A 177 -7.04 8.70 1.71
C CYS A 177 -5.67 8.03 1.69
N ILE A 178 -5.23 7.56 2.84
CA ILE A 178 -4.03 6.73 3.00
C ILE A 178 -4.46 5.40 3.61
N VAL A 179 -4.14 4.31 2.92
CA VAL A 179 -4.23 2.95 3.46
C VAL A 179 -2.81 2.50 3.75
N THR A 180 -2.57 2.06 4.95
CA THR A 180 -1.22 1.65 5.36
C THR A 180 -1.28 0.43 6.26
N GLU A 181 -0.33 -0.47 6.09
CA GLU A 181 -0.16 -1.57 7.00
C GLU A 181 0.47 -1.11 8.32
N CYS A 182 0.06 -1.76 9.41
CA CYS A 182 0.64 -1.54 10.73
C CYS A 182 0.79 -2.90 11.42
N HIS A 183 2.04 -3.29 11.66
CA HIS A 183 2.36 -4.54 12.33
C HIS A 183 2.55 -4.33 13.84
N ASP A 184 1.94 -5.19 14.65
CA ASP A 184 2.26 -5.36 16.06
C ASP A 184 3.31 -6.48 16.20
N LEU A 185 4.58 -6.10 16.22
CA LEU A 185 5.70 -7.04 16.30
C LEU A 185 5.85 -7.72 17.66
N ASP A 186 5.07 -7.30 18.68
CA ASP A 186 5.03 -7.98 19.98
C ASP A 186 4.15 -9.23 19.96
N GLN A 187 3.36 -9.44 18.90
CA GLN A 187 2.51 -10.61 18.75
C GLN A 187 3.22 -11.73 18.01
N GLU A 188 3.05 -12.96 18.47
CA GLU A 188 3.65 -14.13 17.83
C GLU A 188 3.04 -14.41 16.46
N LYS A 189 1.74 -14.08 16.29
CA LYS A 189 1.01 -14.12 15.02
C LYS A 189 0.19 -12.85 14.87
N LEU A 190 0.30 -12.22 13.71
CA LEU A 190 -0.48 -11.04 13.35
C LEU A 190 -1.87 -11.48 12.85
N GLU A 191 -2.74 -11.82 13.79
CA GLU A 191 -4.10 -12.26 13.52
C GLU A 191 -5.08 -11.15 13.93
N ILE A 192 -6.19 -11.03 13.21
CA ILE A 192 -7.17 -9.95 13.40
C ILE A 192 -7.71 -9.86 14.84
N TYR A 193 -7.79 -10.98 15.54
CA TYR A 193 -8.36 -11.08 16.88
C TYR A 193 -7.37 -10.82 18.03
N ASN A 194 -6.08 -10.74 17.76
CA ASN A 194 -5.06 -10.50 18.80
C ASN A 194 -4.35 -9.14 18.66
N GLN A 195 -4.84 -8.28 17.78
CA GLN A 195 -4.37 -6.90 17.65
C GLN A 195 -5.02 -6.01 18.71
N SER A 196 -4.25 -5.04 19.24
CA SER A 196 -4.70 -4.08 20.25
C SER A 196 -4.84 -2.69 19.66
N ILE A 197 -5.97 -2.04 19.90
CA ILE A 197 -6.19 -0.65 19.48
C ILE A 197 -5.20 0.30 20.19
N GLU A 198 -4.83 0.01 21.43
CA GLU A 198 -3.87 0.79 22.19
C GLU A 198 -2.51 0.81 21.49
N LYS A 199 -2.07 -0.35 20.98
CA LYS A 199 -0.81 -0.46 20.23
C LYS A 199 -0.86 0.28 18.90
N VAL A 200 -2.00 0.24 18.19
CA VAL A 200 -2.20 1.04 16.97
C VAL A 200 -2.12 2.53 17.28
N ILE A 201 -2.80 2.99 18.33
CA ILE A 201 -2.82 4.42 18.75
C ILE A 201 -1.41 4.87 19.18
N ASP A 202 -0.65 4.02 19.82
CA ASP A 202 0.71 4.33 20.25
C ASP A 202 1.76 4.22 19.14
N HIS A 203 1.43 3.59 18.04
CA HIS A 203 2.35 3.41 16.94
C HIS A 203 2.79 4.74 16.30
N LYS A 204 4.09 4.88 15.99
CA LYS A 204 4.68 6.10 15.41
C LYS A 204 4.02 6.54 14.11
N LEU A 205 3.60 5.58 13.27
CA LEU A 205 2.90 5.83 12.01
C LEU A 205 1.51 6.45 12.22
N TYR A 206 0.75 5.94 13.20
CA TYR A 206 -0.55 6.50 13.56
C TYR A 206 -0.42 7.96 14.00
N LYS A 207 0.53 8.23 14.91
CA LYS A 207 0.81 9.58 15.43
C LYS A 207 1.22 10.54 14.31
N LEU A 208 2.11 10.10 13.40
CA LEU A 208 2.51 10.88 12.23
C LEU A 208 1.32 11.31 11.37
N LEU A 209 0.39 10.39 11.08
CA LEU A 209 -0.76 10.69 10.25
C LEU A 209 -1.75 11.62 10.95
N LEU A 210 -1.96 11.48 12.28
CA LEU A 210 -2.79 12.41 13.04
C LEU A 210 -2.23 13.83 13.05
N GLU A 211 -0.93 13.99 13.23
CA GLU A 211 -0.20 15.28 13.20
C GLU A 211 -0.31 15.94 11.82
N ASN A 212 -0.41 15.18 10.75
CA ASN A 212 -0.57 15.65 9.37
C ASN A 212 -2.04 15.76 8.92
N ASN A 213 -2.97 15.98 9.86
CA ASN A 213 -4.40 16.23 9.60
C ASN A 213 -5.18 15.07 9.00
N TYR A 214 -4.78 13.83 9.28
CA TYR A 214 -5.58 12.64 8.97
C TYR A 214 -6.35 12.15 10.19
N LYS A 215 -7.37 11.33 9.96
CA LYS A 215 -8.11 10.60 10.99
C LYS A 215 -8.30 9.16 10.54
N LEU A 216 -8.16 8.23 11.46
CA LEU A 216 -8.51 6.82 11.23
C LEU A 216 -10.02 6.69 11.08
N ILE A 217 -10.47 6.00 10.04
CA ILE A 217 -11.90 5.74 9.79
C ILE A 217 -12.24 4.25 9.74
N ASN A 218 -11.25 3.43 9.49
CA ASN A 218 -11.44 1.98 9.44
C ASN A 218 -10.13 1.25 9.76
N TRP A 219 -10.29 0.05 10.32
CA TRP A 219 -9.19 -0.85 10.61
C TRP A 219 -9.64 -2.27 10.27
N VAL A 220 -8.97 -2.90 9.32
CA VAL A 220 -9.29 -4.25 8.86
C VAL A 220 -8.00 -5.06 8.76
N ASN A 221 -7.88 -6.09 9.58
CA ASN A 221 -6.64 -6.86 9.73
C ASN A 221 -5.45 -5.94 10.10
N SER A 222 -4.36 -5.97 9.36
CA SER A 222 -3.23 -5.04 9.51
C SER A 222 -3.42 -3.70 8.79
N ASP A 223 -4.45 -3.56 7.96
CA ASP A 223 -4.71 -2.35 7.17
C ASP A 223 -5.45 -1.27 7.97
N LEU A 224 -4.83 -0.12 8.10
CA LEU A 224 -5.40 1.10 8.66
C LEU A 224 -5.82 2.04 7.53
N VAL A 225 -7.08 2.50 7.55
CA VAL A 225 -7.62 3.44 6.56
C VAL A 225 -7.75 4.82 7.17
N PHE A 226 -6.93 5.73 6.70
CA PHE A 226 -6.94 7.14 7.12
C PHE A 226 -7.54 8.02 6.03
N VAL A 227 -8.30 9.03 6.44
CA VAL A 227 -8.76 10.09 5.53
C VAL A 227 -8.33 11.45 6.06
N ARG A 228 -8.06 12.36 5.16
CA ARG A 228 -7.78 13.75 5.51
C ARG A 228 -8.99 14.38 6.20
N LYS A 229 -8.79 15.13 7.30
CA LYS A 229 -9.90 15.67 8.12
C LYS A 229 -10.87 16.55 7.32
N GLN A 230 -10.39 17.26 6.29
CA GLN A 230 -11.22 18.10 5.41
C GLN A 230 -11.78 17.33 4.19
N PHE A 231 -11.54 16.03 4.08
CA PHE A 231 -12.07 15.24 2.98
C PHE A 231 -13.60 15.13 3.08
N SER A 232 -14.29 15.57 2.03
CA SER A 232 -15.73 15.39 1.82
C SER A 232 -15.98 15.00 0.36
N LEU A 233 -16.92 14.10 0.13
CA LEU A 233 -17.38 13.63 -1.18
C LEU A 233 -18.50 14.48 -1.76
#